data_3f2f0effb4c78927e46c02eb86db45d5
#
_entry.id   3f2f0effb4c78927e46c02eb86db45d5
#
_cell.length_a   1.000
_cell.length_b   1.000
_cell.length_c   1.000
_cell.angle_alpha   90.00
_cell.angle_beta   90.00
_cell.angle_gamma   90.00
#
_symmetry.space_group_name_H-M   'P 1'
#
loop_
_entity.id
_entity.type
_entity.pdbx_description
1 polymer ?
#
loop_
_entity_poly.entity_id
_entity_poly.type
_entity_poly.pdbx_seq_one_letter_code
_entity_poly.pdbx_strand_id
1 'polypeptide(L)'
;MEQDRYLIERYPWLCPYLDDNNDYDYNDTLLDTLPSGWRDLILDLCAELKELLDKYDLVDKYRVAEAKEKWFMLRWYDYLTDGSEMPQDIVDLVMKYEEQSQYVCVLCGSDKSSTKPCCTSCMAIYY
;
A
#
# COMPACT_ATOMS: atom_id res chain seq x y z
N MET A 1 8.57 -8.17 -12.81
CA MET A 1 7.77 -9.16 -13.55
C MET A 1 6.63 -8.47 -14.27
N GLU A 2 6.10 -9.08 -15.33
CA GLU A 2 5.04 -8.46 -16.14
C GLU A 2 3.79 -8.09 -15.33
N GLN A 3 3.43 -8.92 -14.35
CA GLN A 3 2.30 -8.64 -13.47
C GLN A 3 2.50 -7.37 -12.64
N ASP A 4 3.71 -7.14 -12.17
CA ASP A 4 4.04 -5.97 -11.37
C ASP A 4 4.09 -4.71 -12.25
N ARG A 5 4.54 -4.86 -13.49
CA ARG A 5 4.53 -3.77 -14.45
C ARG A 5 3.11 -3.22 -14.67
N TYR A 6 2.13 -4.11 -14.84
CA TYR A 6 0.73 -3.73 -14.99
C TYR A 6 0.26 -2.90 -13.79
N LEU A 7 0.63 -3.32 -12.59
CA LEU A 7 0.24 -2.62 -11.36
C LEU A 7 0.89 -1.24 -11.26
N ILE A 8 2.15 -1.10 -11.64
CA ILE A 8 2.85 0.17 -11.62
C ILE A 8 2.28 1.14 -12.67
N GLU A 9 1.90 0.63 -13.84
CA GLU A 9 1.25 1.46 -14.86
C GLU A 9 -0.09 2.00 -14.38
N ARG A 10 -0.85 1.20 -13.65
CA ARG A 10 -2.15 1.59 -13.11
C ARG A 10 -2.03 2.43 -11.86
N TYR A 11 -1.09 2.09 -10.97
CA TYR A 11 -0.86 2.75 -9.70
C TYR A 11 0.63 3.12 -9.58
N PRO A 12 1.06 4.24 -10.17
CA PRO A 12 2.49 4.58 -10.24
C PRO A 12 3.21 4.65 -8.90
N TRP A 13 2.49 4.98 -7.82
CA TRP A 13 3.09 5.06 -6.49
C TRP A 13 3.51 3.70 -5.92
N LEU A 14 3.13 2.59 -6.54
CA LEU A 14 3.60 1.27 -6.14
C LEU A 14 5.06 1.03 -6.54
N CYS A 15 5.63 1.88 -7.38
CA CYS A 15 7.05 1.82 -7.70
C CYS A 15 7.85 2.39 -6.52
N PRO A 16 8.74 1.60 -5.88
CA PRO A 16 9.46 2.06 -4.69
C PRO A 16 10.50 3.14 -5.00
N TYR A 17 10.97 3.22 -6.22
CA TYR A 17 11.94 4.24 -6.64
C TYR A 17 11.93 4.40 -8.16
N LEU A 18 12.51 5.49 -8.63
CA LEU A 18 12.68 5.76 -10.04
C LEU A 18 14.13 5.43 -10.44
N ASP A 19 14.35 5.07 -11.71
CA ASP A 19 15.69 4.81 -12.22
C ASP A 19 16.47 6.11 -12.44
N ASP A 20 17.71 6.02 -12.94
CA ASP A 20 18.60 7.17 -13.17
C ASP A 20 18.04 8.20 -14.15
N ASN A 21 17.12 7.76 -15.01
CA ASN A 21 16.43 8.65 -15.97
C ASN A 21 15.11 9.18 -15.43
N ASN A 22 14.83 8.93 -14.17
CA ASN A 22 13.57 9.29 -13.51
C ASN A 22 12.36 8.54 -14.09
N ASP A 23 12.59 7.36 -14.66
CA ASP A 23 11.54 6.45 -15.12
C ASP A 23 11.26 5.39 -14.06
N TYR A 24 10.06 4.79 -14.13
CA TYR A 24 9.66 3.77 -13.16
C TYR A 24 10.48 2.50 -13.30
N ASP A 25 10.87 1.93 -12.16
CA ASP A 25 11.47 0.58 -12.11
C ASP A 25 10.34 -0.44 -11.99
N TYR A 26 10.09 -1.18 -13.08
CA TYR A 26 9.01 -2.15 -13.13
C TYR A 26 9.38 -3.52 -12.56
N ASN A 27 10.59 -3.68 -12.04
CA ASN A 27 11.05 -4.96 -11.50
C ASN A 27 10.48 -5.26 -10.12
N ASP A 28 10.24 -4.22 -9.32
CA ASP A 28 9.73 -4.36 -7.95
C ASP A 28 8.55 -3.44 -7.73
N THR A 29 7.68 -3.83 -6.79
CA THR A 29 6.62 -2.96 -6.29
C THR A 29 6.68 -2.91 -4.77
N LEU A 30 5.97 -1.95 -4.17
CA LEU A 30 5.81 -1.89 -2.72
C LEU A 30 5.16 -3.16 -2.16
N LEU A 31 4.38 -3.88 -2.99
CA LEU A 31 3.76 -5.13 -2.57
C LEU A 31 4.79 -6.21 -2.21
N ASP A 32 5.97 -6.17 -2.83
CA ASP A 32 7.03 -7.13 -2.57
C ASP A 32 7.66 -6.97 -1.17
N THR A 33 7.50 -5.80 -0.56
CA THR A 33 8.04 -5.51 0.77
C THR A 33 7.00 -5.63 1.87
N LEU A 34 5.75 -5.90 1.51
CA LEU A 34 4.62 -5.99 2.45
C LEU A 34 4.17 -7.44 2.62
N PRO A 35 3.52 -7.77 3.74
CA PRO A 35 3.02 -9.12 3.94
C PRO A 35 2.09 -9.56 2.80
N SER A 36 2.26 -10.79 2.33
CA SER A 36 1.48 -11.32 1.19
C SER A 36 -0.03 -11.35 1.49
N GLY A 37 -0.41 -11.54 2.73
CA GLY A 37 -1.83 -11.53 3.13
C GLY A 37 -2.50 -10.18 3.01
N TRP A 38 -1.73 -9.11 2.88
CA TRP A 38 -2.26 -7.75 2.71
C TRP A 38 -2.41 -7.33 1.25
N ARG A 39 -2.05 -8.19 0.31
CA ARG A 39 -2.06 -7.82 -1.11
C ARG A 39 -3.40 -7.25 -1.56
N ASP A 40 -4.50 -7.95 -1.26
CA ASP A 40 -5.83 -7.49 -1.66
C ASP A 40 -6.22 -6.19 -0.95
N LEU A 41 -5.87 -6.07 0.33
CA LEU A 41 -6.11 -4.84 1.10
C LEU A 41 -5.41 -3.64 0.45
N ILE A 42 -4.14 -3.80 0.09
CA ILE A 42 -3.35 -2.73 -0.53
C ILE A 42 -3.90 -2.39 -1.92
N LEU A 43 -4.31 -3.39 -2.70
CA LEU A 43 -4.89 -3.14 -4.02
C LEU A 43 -6.23 -2.42 -3.93
N ASP A 44 -7.03 -2.72 -2.91
CA ASP A 44 -8.28 -1.98 -2.65
C ASP A 44 -7.98 -0.52 -2.28
N LEU A 45 -6.97 -0.30 -1.43
CA LEU A 45 -6.52 1.05 -1.11
C LEU A 45 -6.09 1.80 -2.37
N CYS A 46 -5.31 1.16 -3.23
CA CYS A 46 -4.85 1.77 -4.47
C CYS A 46 -6.01 2.15 -5.41
N ALA A 47 -7.04 1.31 -5.50
CA ALA A 47 -8.20 1.60 -6.33
C ALA A 47 -8.94 2.85 -5.84
N GLU A 48 -9.15 2.97 -4.53
CA GLU A 48 -9.80 4.15 -3.95
C GLU A 48 -8.90 5.39 -4.03
N LEU A 49 -7.58 5.23 -3.81
CA LEU A 49 -6.62 6.32 -3.98
C LEU A 49 -6.64 6.87 -5.39
N LYS A 50 -6.71 5.99 -6.38
CA LYS A 50 -6.73 6.40 -7.80
C LYS A 50 -7.92 7.33 -8.07
N GLU A 51 -9.10 6.99 -7.55
CA GLU A 51 -10.29 7.81 -7.72
C GLU A 51 -10.11 9.20 -7.11
N LEU A 52 -9.58 9.28 -5.89
CA LEU A 52 -9.34 10.56 -5.22
C LEU A 52 -8.23 11.36 -5.90
N LEU A 53 -7.15 10.71 -6.30
CA LEU A 53 -6.05 11.38 -6.97
C LEU A 53 -6.46 11.92 -8.33
N ASP A 54 -7.31 11.21 -9.06
CA ASP A 54 -7.87 11.70 -10.31
C ASP A 54 -8.76 12.93 -10.08
N LYS A 55 -9.55 12.90 -9.01
CA LYS A 55 -10.43 14.03 -8.64
C LYS A 55 -9.63 15.31 -8.40
N TYR A 56 -8.46 15.19 -7.77
CA TYR A 56 -7.61 16.33 -7.44
C TYR A 56 -6.49 16.57 -8.47
N ASP A 57 -6.41 15.76 -9.53
CA ASP A 57 -5.35 15.81 -10.54
C ASP A 57 -3.96 15.67 -9.92
N LEU A 58 -3.80 14.71 -9.01
CA LEU A 58 -2.58 14.52 -8.23
C LEU A 58 -1.84 13.21 -8.52
N VAL A 59 -2.31 12.39 -9.47
CA VAL A 59 -1.69 11.07 -9.75
C VAL A 59 -0.20 11.21 -10.02
N ASP A 60 0.21 12.21 -10.79
CA ASP A 60 1.61 12.41 -11.17
C ASP A 60 2.48 12.94 -10.02
N LYS A 61 1.87 13.44 -8.96
CA LYS A 61 2.57 14.05 -7.83
C LYS A 61 2.59 13.17 -6.60
N TYR A 62 1.71 12.17 -6.53
CA TYR A 62 1.57 11.32 -5.35
C TYR A 62 2.66 10.24 -5.33
N ARG A 63 3.33 10.11 -4.19
CA ARG A 63 4.39 9.12 -3.99
C ARG A 63 4.27 8.53 -2.59
N VAL A 64 4.78 7.31 -2.45
CA VAL A 64 4.87 6.64 -1.15
C VAL A 64 6.35 6.49 -0.82
N ALA A 65 6.78 7.20 0.23
CA ALA A 65 8.17 7.15 0.68
C ALA A 65 8.51 5.80 1.29
N GLU A 66 7.57 5.22 2.03
CA GLU A 66 7.75 3.94 2.70
C GLU A 66 6.39 3.33 3.01
N ALA A 67 6.28 2.03 2.84
CA ALA A 67 5.13 1.25 3.30
C ALA A 67 5.66 -0.01 3.98
N LYS A 68 5.20 -0.27 5.20
CA LYS A 68 5.72 -1.39 5.99
C LYS A 68 4.69 -1.88 7.01
N GLU A 69 4.94 -3.08 7.54
CA GLU A 69 4.23 -3.61 8.69
C GLU A 69 4.99 -3.18 9.95
N LYS A 70 4.28 -2.63 10.92
CA LYS A 70 4.85 -2.28 12.21
C LYS A 70 3.78 -2.43 13.27
N TRP A 71 4.08 -3.21 14.32
CA TRP A 71 3.12 -3.47 15.40
C TRP A 71 1.81 -4.06 14.88
N PHE A 72 1.92 -4.97 13.87
CA PHE A 72 0.79 -5.70 13.26
C PHE A 72 -0.18 -4.80 12.51
N MET A 73 0.30 -3.64 12.05
CA MET A 73 -0.51 -2.65 11.35
C MET A 73 0.28 -2.07 10.18
N LEU A 74 -0.40 -1.79 9.10
CA LEU A 74 0.18 -1.10 7.94
C LEU A 74 0.58 0.31 8.33
N ARG A 75 1.78 0.71 7.91
CA ARG A 75 2.26 2.10 7.99
C ARG A 75 2.53 2.56 6.57
N TRP A 76 1.80 3.59 6.14
CA TRP A 76 1.82 4.09 4.77
C TRP A 76 2.22 5.56 4.81
N TYR A 77 3.46 5.85 4.42
CA TYR A 77 4.04 7.20 4.48
C TYR A 77 4.05 7.79 3.08
N ASP A 78 3.11 8.67 2.79
CA ASP A 78 2.94 9.28 1.48
C ASP A 78 3.28 10.77 1.51
N TYR A 79 3.47 11.34 0.30
CA TYR A 79 3.75 12.75 0.13
C TYR A 79 3.41 13.18 -1.30
N LEU A 80 3.32 14.52 -1.49
CA LEU A 80 3.18 15.10 -2.81
C LEU A 80 4.51 15.74 -3.22
N THR A 81 4.94 15.48 -4.46
CA THR A 81 6.27 15.89 -4.95
C THR A 81 6.46 17.41 -5.00
N ASP A 82 5.38 18.19 -5.05
CA ASP A 82 5.45 19.65 -5.04
C ASP A 82 5.45 20.25 -3.64
N GLY A 83 5.43 19.42 -2.59
CA GLY A 83 5.45 19.87 -1.19
C GLY A 83 4.12 20.39 -0.68
N SER A 84 3.04 20.31 -1.47
CA SER A 84 1.73 20.76 -1.03
C SER A 84 1.13 19.82 0.01
N GLU A 85 0.11 20.31 0.73
CA GLU A 85 -0.58 19.50 1.73
C GLU A 85 -1.41 18.39 1.08
N MET A 86 -1.41 17.22 1.71
CA MET A 86 -2.24 16.11 1.27
C MET A 86 -3.71 16.44 1.52
N PRO A 87 -4.60 16.28 0.53
CA PRO A 87 -6.04 16.45 0.76
C PRO A 87 -6.54 15.58 1.91
N GLN A 88 -7.43 16.12 2.72
CA GLN A 88 -7.92 15.42 3.90
C GLN A 88 -8.60 14.09 3.58
N ASP A 89 -9.33 14.02 2.46
CA ASP A 89 -9.96 12.77 2.01
C ASP A 89 -8.93 11.65 1.84
N ILE A 90 -7.75 11.99 1.31
CA ILE A 90 -6.68 11.01 1.10
C ILE A 90 -6.08 10.60 2.42
N VAL A 91 -5.83 11.55 3.32
CA VAL A 91 -5.34 11.25 4.68
C VAL A 91 -6.31 10.30 5.39
N ASP A 92 -7.60 10.60 5.35
CA ASP A 92 -8.64 9.79 6.00
C ASP A 92 -8.72 8.39 5.39
N LEU A 93 -8.59 8.28 4.06
CA LEU A 93 -8.62 7.00 3.37
C LEU A 93 -7.45 6.11 3.80
N VAL A 94 -6.24 6.67 3.81
CA VAL A 94 -5.05 5.93 4.22
C VAL A 94 -5.18 5.46 5.67
N MET A 95 -5.62 6.34 6.56
CA MET A 95 -5.81 5.98 7.98
C MET A 95 -6.83 4.86 8.15
N LYS A 96 -7.89 4.87 7.36
CA LYS A 96 -8.90 3.80 7.38
C LYS A 96 -8.28 2.44 7.04
N TYR A 97 -7.45 2.38 6.00
CA TYR A 97 -6.81 1.13 5.59
C TYR A 97 -5.71 0.71 6.56
N GLU A 98 -4.98 1.65 7.13
CA GLU A 98 -4.02 1.34 8.19
C GLU A 98 -4.71 0.68 9.37
N GLU A 99 -5.86 1.22 9.79
CA GLU A 99 -6.63 0.64 10.89
C GLU A 99 -7.17 -0.74 10.53
N GLN A 100 -7.72 -0.90 9.33
CA GLN A 100 -8.26 -2.19 8.88
C GLN A 100 -7.19 -3.28 8.80
N SER A 101 -5.95 -2.92 8.50
CA SER A 101 -4.87 -3.88 8.32
C SER A 101 -4.60 -4.73 9.56
N GLN A 102 -4.85 -4.18 10.74
CA GLN A 102 -4.62 -4.91 11.99
C GLN A 102 -5.57 -6.10 12.17
N TYR A 103 -6.65 -6.15 11.40
CA TYR A 103 -7.64 -7.23 11.44
C TYR A 103 -7.52 -8.19 10.25
N VAL A 104 -6.46 -8.07 9.46
CA VAL A 104 -6.22 -8.91 8.28
C VAL A 104 -4.96 -9.74 8.50
N CYS A 105 -5.08 -11.07 8.34
CA CYS A 105 -3.95 -11.98 8.52
C CYS A 105 -2.83 -11.66 7.54
N VAL A 106 -1.60 -11.51 8.03
CA VAL A 106 -0.45 -11.17 7.20
C VAL A 106 -0.04 -12.30 6.26
N LEU A 107 -0.47 -13.54 6.50
CA LEU A 107 -0.12 -14.69 5.67
C LEU A 107 -1.20 -15.03 4.65
N CYS A 108 -2.45 -15.14 5.05
CA CYS A 108 -3.52 -15.60 4.16
C CYS A 108 -4.54 -14.53 3.79
N GLY A 109 -4.52 -13.37 4.44
CA GLY A 109 -5.43 -12.27 4.12
C GLY A 109 -6.83 -12.40 4.70
N SER A 110 -7.13 -13.46 5.45
CA SER A 110 -8.45 -13.62 6.05
C SER A 110 -8.63 -12.67 7.24
N ASP A 111 -9.87 -12.37 7.58
CA ASP A 111 -10.19 -11.57 8.76
C ASP A 111 -9.74 -12.28 10.03
N LYS A 112 -9.26 -11.51 10.99
CA LYS A 112 -8.86 -12.02 12.28
C LYS A 112 -9.46 -11.14 13.37
N SER A 113 -9.81 -11.77 14.48
CA SER A 113 -10.51 -11.11 15.59
C SER A 113 -9.56 -10.49 16.63
N SER A 114 -8.25 -10.59 16.42
CA SER A 114 -7.26 -10.07 17.36
C SER A 114 -6.25 -9.18 16.66
N THR A 115 -5.49 -8.41 17.45
CA THR A 115 -4.42 -7.56 16.91
C THR A 115 -3.11 -8.32 16.68
N LYS A 116 -3.12 -9.66 16.80
CA LYS A 116 -1.96 -10.48 16.45
C LYS A 116 -1.79 -10.49 14.92
N PRO A 117 -0.57 -10.74 14.41
CA PRO A 117 -0.32 -10.63 12.96
C PRO A 117 -1.07 -11.66 12.13
N CYS A 118 -1.44 -12.81 12.70
CA CYS A 118 -2.02 -13.91 11.95
C CYS A 118 -3.36 -14.34 12.52
N CYS A 119 -4.21 -14.93 11.66
CA CYS A 119 -5.39 -15.65 12.10
C CYS A 119 -4.97 -16.95 12.84
N THR A 120 -5.92 -17.57 13.53
CA THR A 120 -5.64 -18.77 14.32
C THR A 120 -4.97 -19.87 13.48
N SER A 121 -5.45 -20.08 12.25
CA SER A 121 -4.92 -21.12 11.38
C SER A 121 -3.47 -20.87 10.95
N CYS A 122 -3.05 -19.64 10.85
CA CYS A 122 -1.70 -19.28 10.41
C CYS A 122 -0.72 -19.04 11.55
N MET A 123 -1.19 -18.95 12.78
CA MET A 123 -0.32 -18.66 13.93
C MET A 123 0.80 -19.68 14.09
N ALA A 124 0.51 -20.96 13.89
CA ALA A 124 1.50 -22.02 14.02
C ALA A 124 2.61 -21.93 12.98
N ILE A 125 2.32 -21.31 11.83
CA ILE A 125 3.30 -21.11 10.76
C ILE A 125 4.15 -19.87 11.02
N TYR A 126 3.52 -18.81 11.50
CA TYR A 126 4.18 -17.52 11.72
C TYR A 126 5.09 -17.55 12.96
N TYR A 127 4.61 -18.17 14.03
CA TYR A 127 5.34 -18.36 15.27
C TYR A 127 5.84 -19.78 15.42
#